data_523dd6699a19da8e731bbe16fa41b21f
#
_entry.id   523dd6699a19da8e731bbe16fa41b21f
#
_cell.length_a   1.000
_cell.length_b   1.000
_cell.length_c   1.000
_cell.angle_alpha   90.00
_cell.angle_beta   90.00
_cell.angle_gamma   90.00
#
_symmetry.space_group_name_H-M   'P 1'
#
loop_
_entity.id
_entity.type
_entity.pdbx_description
1 polymer ?
#
loop_
_entity_poly.entity_id
_entity_poly.type
_entity_poly.pdbx_seq_one_letter_code
_entity_poly.pdbx_strand_id
1 'polypeptide(L)'
;MDMISAFCRENGLVLVVDAISAFLADDVSMKRWGADVVFTGSQKALAVPPGISMMVLNSRAVERIYANRPACYYLDLKAALKNGERGQTPFTPAVGILIQINARLNQIKRDGFANVQAKTRAIAKDFRSRIGKYPFHIVSDSLSYAVTPLSPNNPEVSAHQLFLTLKDEYGIIICPNGGELADKVFRVGHIGHLTVEANDALFRAFDDLMARGILKA
;
A
#
# COMPACT_ATOMS: atom_id res chain seq x y z
N MET A 1 9.02 12.73 -4.15
CA MET A 1 9.36 12.14 -5.48
C MET A 1 10.09 13.11 -6.41
N ASP A 2 9.72 14.39 -6.46
CA ASP A 2 10.29 15.34 -7.44
C ASP A 2 11.84 15.51 -7.31
N MET A 3 12.35 15.58 -6.08
CA MET A 3 13.80 15.60 -5.80
C MET A 3 14.51 14.31 -6.27
N ILE A 4 13.93 13.14 -5.99
CA ILE A 4 14.49 11.85 -6.43
C ILE A 4 14.49 11.76 -7.96
N SER A 5 13.41 12.21 -8.60
CA SER A 5 13.28 12.24 -10.06
C SER A 5 14.32 13.15 -10.72
N ALA A 6 14.56 14.34 -10.15
CA ALA A 6 15.58 15.25 -10.62
C ALA A 6 16.96 14.61 -10.51
N PHE A 7 17.30 14.08 -9.33
CA PHE A 7 18.57 13.40 -9.09
C PHE A 7 18.83 12.24 -10.07
N CYS A 8 17.82 11.37 -10.29
CA CYS A 8 17.97 10.26 -11.23
C CYS A 8 18.21 10.74 -12.66
N ARG A 9 17.51 11.79 -13.09
CA ARG A 9 17.68 12.39 -14.41
C ARG A 9 19.08 12.98 -14.61
N GLU A 10 19.53 13.79 -13.65
CA GLU A 10 20.84 14.47 -13.70
C GLU A 10 22.01 13.49 -13.71
N ASN A 11 21.85 12.33 -13.06
CA ASN A 11 22.90 11.31 -12.97
C ASN A 11 22.71 10.12 -13.92
N GLY A 12 21.75 10.19 -14.86
CA GLY A 12 21.49 9.11 -15.83
C GLY A 12 21.02 7.78 -15.21
N LEU A 13 20.50 7.81 -13.99
CA LEU A 13 20.06 6.64 -13.25
C LEU A 13 18.69 6.15 -13.75
N VAL A 14 18.45 4.85 -13.65
CA VAL A 14 17.13 4.24 -13.86
C VAL A 14 16.27 4.46 -12.62
N LEU A 15 15.10 5.04 -12.79
CA LEU A 15 14.15 5.25 -11.70
C LEU A 15 13.10 4.14 -11.70
N VAL A 16 13.17 3.27 -10.69
CA VAL A 16 12.18 2.21 -10.42
C VAL A 16 11.36 2.61 -9.21
N VAL A 17 10.04 2.69 -9.36
CA VAL A 17 9.12 3.11 -8.30
C VAL A 17 8.25 1.95 -7.85
N ASP A 18 8.39 1.55 -6.60
CA ASP A 18 7.43 0.70 -5.92
C ASP A 18 6.20 1.54 -5.53
N ALA A 19 5.10 1.33 -6.25
CA ALA A 19 3.83 1.96 -6.00
C ALA A 19 2.81 0.99 -5.36
N ILE A 20 3.26 -0.14 -4.81
CA ILE A 20 2.38 -1.19 -4.27
C ILE A 20 1.38 -0.62 -3.26
N SER A 21 1.82 0.23 -2.36
CA SER A 21 0.94 0.86 -1.35
C SER A 21 0.38 2.22 -1.80
N ALA A 22 1.09 2.94 -2.68
CA ALA A 22 0.69 4.28 -3.12
C ALA A 22 -0.41 4.28 -4.20
N PHE A 23 -0.48 3.21 -5.02
CA PHE A 23 -1.47 3.10 -6.09
C PHE A 23 -2.89 3.19 -5.53
N LEU A 24 -3.75 4.01 -6.16
CA LEU A 24 -5.12 4.36 -5.73
C LEU A 24 -5.22 5.09 -4.37
N ALA A 25 -4.13 5.43 -3.74
CA ALA A 25 -4.10 6.20 -2.49
C ALA A 25 -3.46 7.57 -2.71
N ASP A 26 -2.22 7.59 -3.19
CA ASP A 26 -1.42 8.78 -3.42
C ASP A 26 -1.34 9.13 -4.91
N ASP A 27 -0.77 10.29 -5.23
CA ASP A 27 -0.56 10.70 -6.62
C ASP A 27 0.62 9.94 -7.21
N VAL A 28 0.33 8.92 -7.99
CA VAL A 28 1.32 8.13 -8.73
C VAL A 28 1.32 8.59 -10.20
N SER A 29 2.43 9.12 -10.68
CA SER A 29 2.56 9.57 -12.05
C SER A 29 3.93 9.24 -12.63
N MET A 30 3.99 8.16 -13.42
CA MET A 30 5.20 7.74 -14.12
C MET A 30 5.74 8.85 -15.02
N LYS A 31 4.86 9.53 -15.76
CA LYS A 31 5.23 10.61 -16.69
C LYS A 31 5.81 11.82 -15.97
N ARG A 32 5.17 12.30 -14.87
CA ARG A 32 5.64 13.46 -14.09
C ARG A 32 7.00 13.19 -13.48
N TRP A 33 7.22 11.99 -12.98
CA TRP A 33 8.49 11.62 -12.34
C TRP A 33 9.57 11.23 -13.33
N GLY A 34 9.23 10.98 -14.60
CA GLY A 34 10.15 10.39 -15.56
C GLY A 34 10.64 9.02 -15.12
N ALA A 35 9.78 8.26 -14.41
CA ALA A 35 10.12 6.94 -13.94
C ALA A 35 10.24 5.97 -15.13
N ASP A 36 11.22 5.08 -15.04
CA ASP A 36 11.43 4.06 -16.07
C ASP A 36 10.54 2.83 -15.83
N VAL A 37 10.30 2.52 -14.56
CA VAL A 37 9.47 1.40 -14.11
C VAL A 37 8.60 1.85 -12.94
N VAL A 38 7.31 1.51 -13.01
CA VAL A 38 6.37 1.62 -11.88
C VAL A 38 5.65 0.30 -11.73
N PHE A 39 5.59 -0.23 -10.52
CA PHE A 39 4.87 -1.48 -10.28
C PHE A 39 3.94 -1.42 -9.07
N THR A 40 2.90 -2.27 -9.11
CA THR A 40 1.94 -2.46 -8.01
C THR A 40 1.56 -3.93 -7.88
N GLY A 41 0.87 -4.28 -6.80
CA GLY A 41 0.41 -5.62 -6.50
C GLY A 41 -1.10 -5.72 -6.34
N SER A 42 -1.64 -6.92 -6.53
CA SER A 42 -3.07 -7.21 -6.44
C SER A 42 -3.64 -7.04 -5.02
N GLN A 43 -2.84 -7.27 -3.98
CA GLN A 43 -3.26 -7.41 -2.58
C GLN A 43 -3.39 -6.11 -1.77
N LYS A 44 -3.18 -4.95 -2.38
CA LYS A 44 -3.25 -3.64 -1.70
C LYS A 44 -4.56 -2.92 -2.06
N ALA A 45 -4.49 -1.73 -2.62
CA ALA A 45 -5.68 -0.91 -2.91
C ALA A 45 -6.64 -1.53 -3.94
N LEU A 46 -6.19 -2.50 -4.73
CA LEU A 46 -7.08 -3.27 -5.59
C LEU A 46 -8.02 -4.20 -4.82
N ALA A 47 -7.69 -4.55 -3.56
CA ALA A 47 -8.50 -5.43 -2.71
C ALA A 47 -8.77 -6.81 -3.33
N VAL A 48 -7.75 -7.38 -3.98
CA VAL A 48 -7.75 -8.72 -4.59
C VAL A 48 -6.69 -9.55 -3.87
N PRO A 49 -6.82 -10.87 -3.76
CA PRO A 49 -5.80 -11.71 -3.12
C PRO A 49 -4.39 -11.50 -3.71
N PRO A 50 -3.32 -11.76 -2.93
CA PRO A 50 -1.94 -11.68 -3.41
C PRO A 50 -1.67 -12.74 -4.49
N GLY A 51 -0.73 -12.46 -5.41
CA GLY A 51 -0.27 -13.41 -6.40
C GLY A 51 0.01 -12.83 -7.79
N ILE A 52 -0.36 -11.55 -8.04
CA ILE A 52 -0.06 -10.85 -9.30
C ILE A 52 0.63 -9.53 -9.01
N SER A 53 1.76 -9.30 -9.66
CA SER A 53 2.39 -8.00 -9.81
C SER A 53 2.10 -7.43 -11.19
N MET A 54 1.78 -6.15 -11.25
CA MET A 54 1.57 -5.41 -12.49
C MET A 54 2.66 -4.36 -12.62
N MET A 55 3.29 -4.28 -13.79
CA MET A 55 4.42 -3.41 -14.05
C MET A 55 4.19 -2.60 -15.31
N VAL A 56 4.49 -1.31 -15.26
CA VAL A 56 4.51 -0.42 -16.42
C VAL A 56 5.95 -0.02 -16.68
N LEU A 57 6.38 -0.15 -17.93
CA LEU A 57 7.75 0.11 -18.41
C LEU A 57 7.72 1.21 -19.46
N ASN A 58 8.69 2.13 -19.42
CA ASN A 58 8.93 3.04 -20.54
C ASN A 58 9.89 2.39 -21.57
N SER A 59 10.11 3.06 -22.70
CA SER A 59 11.00 2.55 -23.77
C SER A 59 12.43 2.33 -23.28
N ARG A 60 12.97 3.24 -22.46
CA ARG A 60 14.31 3.12 -21.89
C ARG A 60 14.47 1.87 -21.00
N ALA A 61 13.45 1.56 -20.21
CA ALA A 61 13.45 0.33 -19.41
C ALA A 61 13.42 -0.91 -20.30
N VAL A 62 12.58 -0.91 -21.34
CA VAL A 62 12.49 -2.02 -22.30
C VAL A 62 13.83 -2.23 -23.02
N GLU A 63 14.46 -1.17 -23.53
CA GLU A 63 15.80 -1.23 -24.15
C GLU A 63 16.84 -1.85 -23.20
N ARG A 64 16.87 -1.42 -21.93
CA ARG A 64 17.76 -1.98 -20.92
C ARG A 64 17.48 -3.46 -20.62
N ILE A 65 16.21 -3.86 -20.58
CA ILE A 65 15.84 -5.26 -20.42
C ILE A 65 16.42 -6.09 -21.55
N TYR A 66 16.26 -5.64 -22.79
CA TYR A 66 16.81 -6.38 -23.95
C TYR A 66 18.33 -6.37 -24.04
N ALA A 67 18.99 -5.31 -23.59
CA ALA A 67 20.46 -5.20 -23.58
C ALA A 67 21.13 -6.11 -22.55
N ASN A 68 20.45 -6.49 -21.46
CA ASN A 68 21.02 -7.25 -20.37
C ASN A 68 20.67 -8.75 -20.47
N ARG A 69 21.55 -9.62 -19.98
CA ARG A 69 21.24 -11.04 -19.81
C ARG A 69 20.45 -11.23 -18.50
N PRO A 70 19.30 -11.95 -18.52
CA PRO A 70 18.56 -12.25 -17.29
C PRO A 70 19.41 -13.11 -16.35
N ALA A 71 19.38 -12.78 -15.05
CA ALA A 71 20.13 -13.51 -14.03
C ALA A 71 19.35 -14.72 -13.48
N CYS A 72 18.07 -14.82 -13.76
CA CYS A 72 17.20 -15.88 -13.26
C CYS A 72 16.16 -16.31 -14.30
N TYR A 73 15.74 -17.57 -14.18
CA TYR A 73 14.80 -18.17 -15.12
C TYR A 73 13.37 -17.65 -14.96
N TYR A 74 12.89 -17.56 -13.72
CA TYR A 74 11.47 -17.23 -13.46
C TYR A 74 11.16 -15.73 -13.58
N LEU A 75 12.06 -14.87 -13.12
CA LEU A 75 11.88 -13.40 -13.14
C LEU A 75 12.51 -12.75 -14.40
N ASP A 76 12.42 -13.42 -15.54
CA ASP A 76 12.91 -12.91 -16.82
C ASP A 76 11.89 -12.00 -17.49
N LEU A 77 12.15 -10.69 -17.46
CA LEU A 77 11.31 -9.70 -18.12
C LEU A 77 11.33 -9.78 -19.66
N LYS A 78 12.39 -10.34 -20.29
CA LYS A 78 12.39 -10.60 -21.75
C LYS A 78 11.33 -11.65 -22.11
N ALA A 79 11.28 -12.73 -21.33
CA ALA A 79 10.28 -13.77 -21.51
C ALA A 79 8.86 -13.22 -21.28
N ALA A 80 8.69 -12.35 -20.25
CA ALA A 80 7.42 -11.71 -19.97
C ALA A 80 6.95 -10.80 -21.13
N LEU A 81 7.82 -9.93 -21.63
CA LEU A 81 7.52 -9.04 -22.76
C LEU A 81 7.16 -9.84 -24.02
N LYS A 82 8.00 -10.83 -24.39
CA LYS A 82 7.78 -11.66 -25.58
C LYS A 82 6.45 -12.44 -25.51
N ASN A 83 6.11 -12.98 -24.35
CA ASN A 83 4.83 -13.67 -24.19
C ASN A 83 3.66 -12.69 -24.15
N GLY A 84 3.86 -11.50 -23.59
CA GLY A 84 2.86 -10.42 -23.55
C GLY A 84 2.39 -9.97 -24.93
N GLU A 85 3.25 -9.97 -25.95
CA GLU A 85 2.91 -9.65 -27.35
C GLU A 85 1.77 -10.52 -27.91
N ARG A 86 1.66 -11.75 -27.43
CA ARG A 86 0.60 -12.70 -27.81
C ARG A 86 -0.47 -12.89 -26.71
N GLY A 87 -0.53 -11.99 -25.73
CA GLY A 87 -1.50 -12.07 -24.63
C GLY A 87 -1.28 -13.25 -23.67
N GLN A 88 -0.02 -13.71 -23.52
CA GLN A 88 0.34 -14.85 -22.68
C GLN A 88 1.32 -14.42 -21.59
N THR A 89 1.48 -15.25 -20.57
CA THR A 89 2.54 -15.15 -19.55
C THR A 89 3.58 -16.25 -19.78
N PRO A 90 4.83 -16.10 -19.33
CA PRO A 90 5.85 -17.13 -19.49
C PRO A 90 5.50 -18.48 -18.84
N PHE A 91 4.76 -18.42 -17.74
CA PHE A 91 4.31 -19.57 -16.95
C PHE A 91 2.81 -19.46 -16.68
N THR A 92 2.19 -20.54 -16.22
CA THR A 92 0.76 -20.55 -15.87
C THR A 92 0.47 -19.46 -14.83
N PRO A 93 -0.39 -18.47 -15.15
CA PRO A 93 -0.69 -17.37 -14.22
C PRO A 93 -1.73 -17.82 -13.19
N ALA A 94 -1.86 -17.02 -12.12
CA ALA A 94 -2.95 -17.13 -11.15
C ALA A 94 -4.27 -16.63 -11.78
N VAL A 95 -4.91 -17.44 -12.63
CA VAL A 95 -6.07 -17.05 -13.45
C VAL A 95 -7.22 -16.50 -12.61
N GLY A 96 -7.52 -17.14 -11.47
CA GLY A 96 -8.57 -16.67 -10.56
C GLY A 96 -8.32 -15.24 -10.04
N ILE A 97 -7.05 -14.87 -9.79
CA ILE A 97 -6.68 -13.52 -9.37
C ILE A 97 -6.78 -12.54 -10.55
N LEU A 98 -6.38 -12.93 -11.76
CA LEU A 98 -6.53 -12.11 -12.97
C LEU A 98 -8.00 -11.76 -13.25
N ILE A 99 -8.91 -12.71 -13.10
CA ILE A 99 -10.36 -12.50 -13.24
C ILE A 99 -10.84 -11.47 -12.20
N GLN A 100 -10.41 -11.58 -10.96
CA GLN A 100 -10.75 -10.63 -9.88
C GLN A 100 -10.15 -9.24 -10.14
N ILE A 101 -8.90 -9.16 -10.61
CA ILE A 101 -8.28 -7.89 -11.01
C ILE A 101 -9.10 -7.23 -12.13
N ASN A 102 -9.49 -7.99 -13.16
CA ASN A 102 -10.32 -7.48 -14.25
C ASN A 102 -11.66 -6.94 -13.75
N ALA A 103 -12.35 -7.67 -12.88
CA ALA A 103 -13.60 -7.23 -12.26
C ALA A 103 -13.39 -5.92 -11.48
N ARG A 104 -12.30 -5.83 -10.70
CA ARG A 104 -11.97 -4.63 -9.91
C ARG A 104 -11.60 -3.44 -10.80
N LEU A 105 -10.84 -3.62 -11.84
CA LEU A 105 -10.51 -2.55 -12.80
C LEU A 105 -11.75 -2.02 -13.51
N ASN A 106 -12.70 -2.89 -13.89
CA ASN A 106 -13.98 -2.48 -14.45
C ASN A 106 -14.82 -1.69 -13.44
N GLN A 107 -14.78 -2.03 -12.16
CA GLN A 107 -15.40 -1.26 -11.08
C GLN A 107 -14.78 0.14 -10.97
N ILE A 108 -13.43 0.22 -10.91
CA ILE A 108 -12.70 1.48 -10.85
C ILE A 108 -13.01 2.35 -12.08
N LYS A 109 -13.13 1.73 -13.26
CA LYS A 109 -13.48 2.45 -14.49
C LYS A 109 -14.90 3.06 -14.42
N ARG A 110 -15.88 2.33 -13.87
CA ARG A 110 -17.24 2.83 -13.67
C ARG A 110 -17.31 3.93 -12.62
N ASP A 111 -16.64 3.72 -11.48
CA ASP A 111 -16.67 4.65 -10.35
C ASP A 111 -15.84 5.92 -10.63
N GLY A 112 -14.91 5.84 -11.56
CA GLY A 112 -13.89 6.85 -11.84
C GLY A 112 -12.68 6.77 -10.92
N PHE A 113 -11.47 6.78 -11.51
CA PHE A 113 -10.20 6.70 -10.77
C PHE A 113 -10.08 7.75 -9.65
N ALA A 114 -10.41 9.01 -9.95
CA ALA A 114 -10.34 10.11 -9.00
C ALA A 114 -11.29 9.91 -7.80
N ASN A 115 -12.48 9.35 -8.03
CA ASN A 115 -13.45 9.08 -6.97
C ASN A 115 -12.98 7.96 -6.04
N VAL A 116 -12.38 6.90 -6.60
CA VAL A 116 -11.80 5.80 -5.80
C VAL A 116 -10.65 6.32 -4.93
N GLN A 117 -9.78 7.17 -5.50
CA GLN A 117 -8.69 7.80 -4.76
C GLN A 117 -9.23 8.77 -3.69
N ALA A 118 -10.26 9.55 -3.99
CA ALA A 118 -10.89 10.46 -3.04
C ALA A 118 -11.50 9.72 -1.83
N LYS A 119 -12.10 8.53 -2.04
CA LYS A 119 -12.60 7.68 -0.94
C LYS A 119 -11.47 7.26 0.00
N THR A 120 -10.35 6.77 -0.52
CA THR A 120 -9.19 6.42 0.29
C THR A 120 -8.68 7.61 1.11
N ARG A 121 -8.60 8.79 0.47
CA ARG A 121 -8.19 10.03 1.13
C ARG A 121 -9.15 10.47 2.22
N ALA A 122 -10.46 10.29 2.01
CA ALA A 122 -11.48 10.61 3.01
C ALA A 122 -11.33 9.75 4.25
N ILE A 123 -11.12 8.43 4.10
CA ILE A 123 -10.90 7.49 5.22
C ILE A 123 -9.65 7.90 6.02
N ALA A 124 -8.53 8.18 5.34
CA ALA A 124 -7.29 8.58 6.00
C ALA A 124 -7.42 9.93 6.73
N LYS A 125 -8.12 10.91 6.13
CA LYS A 125 -8.36 12.23 6.74
C LYS A 125 -9.28 12.12 7.95
N ASP A 126 -10.38 11.37 7.85
CA ASP A 126 -11.29 11.13 8.98
C ASP A 126 -10.52 10.49 10.15
N PHE A 127 -9.78 9.42 9.89
CA PHE A 127 -8.98 8.77 10.91
C PHE A 127 -8.02 9.75 11.60
N ARG A 128 -7.25 10.51 10.83
CA ARG A 128 -6.26 11.45 11.38
C ARG A 128 -6.87 12.62 12.12
N SER A 129 -8.07 13.07 11.75
CA SER A 129 -8.76 14.13 12.47
C SER A 129 -9.22 13.72 13.86
N ARG A 130 -9.37 12.42 14.08
CA ARG A 130 -9.92 11.85 15.33
C ARG A 130 -8.87 11.26 16.25
N ILE A 131 -7.74 10.75 15.71
CA ILE A 131 -6.74 10.00 16.46
C ILE A 131 -6.07 10.81 17.58
N GLY A 132 -6.01 12.13 17.45
CA GLY A 132 -5.43 13.02 18.45
C GLY A 132 -6.14 13.04 19.82
N LYS A 133 -7.33 12.40 19.94
CA LYS A 133 -8.05 12.20 21.21
C LYS A 133 -7.51 11.02 22.01
N TYR A 134 -6.69 10.17 21.41
CA TYR A 134 -6.18 8.94 21.97
C TYR A 134 -4.69 9.08 22.30
N PRO A 135 -4.14 8.28 23.23
CA PRO A 135 -2.75 8.40 23.66
C PRO A 135 -1.76 7.80 22.65
N PHE A 136 -1.83 8.31 21.42
CA PHE A 136 -0.95 7.94 20.32
C PHE A 136 -0.37 9.16 19.65
N HIS A 137 0.81 9.03 19.09
CA HIS A 137 1.35 10.01 18.14
C HIS A 137 1.66 9.36 16.79
N ILE A 138 1.58 10.18 15.75
CA ILE A 138 1.94 9.77 14.39
C ILE A 138 3.46 9.87 14.25
N VAL A 139 4.12 8.77 13.88
CA VAL A 139 5.58 8.66 13.83
C VAL A 139 6.21 9.07 12.49
N SER A 140 5.47 9.76 11.63
CA SER A 140 5.96 10.18 10.31
C SER A 140 5.55 11.61 9.98
N ASP A 141 6.50 12.41 9.52
CA ASP A 141 6.26 13.78 9.04
C ASP A 141 5.75 13.82 7.59
N SER A 142 5.94 12.72 6.84
CA SER A 142 5.48 12.58 5.45
C SER A 142 4.47 11.45 5.33
N LEU A 143 3.19 11.80 5.30
CA LEU A 143 2.09 10.86 5.38
C LEU A 143 1.55 10.48 3.99
N SER A 144 1.51 9.17 3.73
CA SER A 144 0.73 8.59 2.63
C SER A 144 -0.74 8.46 3.01
N TYR A 145 -1.65 8.54 2.05
CA TYR A 145 -3.06 8.22 2.29
C TYR A 145 -3.32 6.71 2.39
N ALA A 146 -2.34 5.87 2.11
CA ALA A 146 -2.48 4.43 2.24
C ALA A 146 -2.47 3.94 3.68
N VAL A 147 -1.75 4.62 4.59
CA VAL A 147 -1.47 4.13 5.94
C VAL A 147 -1.11 5.26 6.89
N THR A 148 -1.47 5.11 8.15
CA THR A 148 -1.01 5.99 9.25
C THR A 148 -0.24 5.16 10.26
N PRO A 149 1.07 5.42 10.45
CA PRO A 149 1.88 4.79 11.49
C PRO A 149 1.71 5.52 12.81
N LEU A 150 1.54 4.77 13.89
CA LEU A 150 1.26 5.27 15.24
C LEU A 150 2.18 4.61 16.26
N SER A 151 2.52 5.36 17.30
CA SER A 151 3.17 4.84 18.49
C SER A 151 2.37 5.22 19.73
N PRO A 152 2.20 4.32 20.73
CA PRO A 152 1.68 4.70 22.03
C PRO A 152 2.55 5.78 22.67
N ASN A 153 1.90 6.76 23.34
CA ASN A 153 2.62 7.80 24.09
C ASN A 153 3.26 7.22 25.37
N ASN A 154 2.58 6.25 25.97
CA ASN A 154 3.07 5.52 27.13
C ASN A 154 3.92 4.32 26.67
N PRO A 155 5.22 4.26 27.00
CA PRO A 155 6.10 3.15 26.59
C PRO A 155 5.75 1.80 27.24
N GLU A 156 4.92 1.77 28.29
CA GLU A 156 4.41 0.53 28.89
C GLU A 156 3.32 -0.13 28.06
N VAL A 157 2.71 0.61 27.12
CA VAL A 157 1.68 0.09 26.20
C VAL A 157 2.36 -0.51 24.97
N SER A 158 2.42 -1.84 24.90
CA SER A 158 2.96 -2.55 23.75
C SER A 158 2.03 -2.44 22.54
N ALA A 159 2.55 -1.94 21.43
CA ALA A 159 1.85 -1.87 20.14
C ALA A 159 1.45 -3.27 19.63
N HIS A 160 2.30 -4.28 19.89
CA HIS A 160 2.00 -5.66 19.52
C HIS A 160 0.86 -6.25 20.37
N GLN A 161 0.87 -6.02 21.68
CA GLN A 161 -0.21 -6.46 22.54
C GLN A 161 -1.53 -5.77 22.20
N LEU A 162 -1.50 -4.49 21.87
CA LEU A 162 -2.67 -3.77 21.37
C LEU A 162 -3.24 -4.40 20.08
N PHE A 163 -2.37 -4.78 19.15
CA PHE A 163 -2.79 -5.52 17.95
C PHE A 163 -3.49 -6.84 18.29
N LEU A 164 -2.92 -7.63 19.21
CA LEU A 164 -3.51 -8.89 19.63
C LEU A 164 -4.88 -8.69 20.29
N THR A 165 -4.99 -7.73 21.18
CA THR A 165 -6.25 -7.39 21.86
C THR A 165 -7.33 -6.94 20.87
N LEU A 166 -6.99 -6.05 19.93
CA LEU A 166 -7.93 -5.61 18.88
C LEU A 166 -8.40 -6.77 18.00
N LYS A 167 -7.49 -7.65 17.63
CA LYS A 167 -7.78 -8.82 16.81
C LYS A 167 -8.67 -9.82 17.55
N ASP A 168 -8.33 -10.17 18.78
CA ASP A 168 -8.95 -11.28 19.52
C ASP A 168 -10.27 -10.88 20.20
N GLU A 169 -10.39 -9.65 20.70
CA GLU A 169 -11.60 -9.19 21.42
C GLU A 169 -12.59 -8.44 20.51
N TYR A 170 -12.11 -7.73 19.47
CA TYR A 170 -12.96 -6.88 18.62
C TYR A 170 -13.04 -7.35 17.18
N GLY A 171 -12.25 -8.34 16.77
CA GLY A 171 -12.17 -8.79 15.38
C GLY A 171 -11.55 -7.74 14.43
N ILE A 172 -10.81 -6.77 14.98
CA ILE A 172 -10.20 -5.67 14.23
C ILE A 172 -8.72 -5.97 14.01
N ILE A 173 -8.30 -6.00 12.75
CA ILE A 173 -6.92 -6.27 12.37
C ILE A 173 -6.25 -4.96 11.93
N ILE A 174 -5.34 -4.46 12.76
CA ILE A 174 -4.38 -3.40 12.39
C ILE A 174 -3.06 -4.05 11.93
N CYS A 175 -2.15 -3.27 11.35
CA CYS A 175 -0.87 -3.78 10.88
C CYS A 175 0.20 -3.67 11.97
N PRO A 176 0.63 -4.77 12.61
CA PRO A 176 1.77 -4.72 13.54
C PRO A 176 3.07 -4.49 12.78
N ASN A 177 4.10 -4.07 13.49
CA ASN A 177 5.47 -4.11 13.00
C ASN A 177 6.22 -5.34 13.56
N GLY A 178 7.42 -5.59 13.03
CA GLY A 178 8.34 -6.64 13.50
C GLY A 178 9.68 -6.06 13.97
N GLY A 179 10.55 -6.94 14.46
CA GLY A 179 11.87 -6.56 14.95
C GLY A 179 11.81 -5.54 16.07
N GLU A 180 12.72 -4.58 16.07
CA GLU A 180 12.85 -3.55 17.12
C GLU A 180 11.63 -2.60 17.25
N LEU A 181 10.75 -2.58 16.25
CA LEU A 181 9.54 -1.76 16.24
C LEU A 181 8.28 -2.53 16.65
N ALA A 182 8.36 -3.83 16.97
CA ALA A 182 7.22 -4.68 17.24
C ALA A 182 6.32 -4.11 18.35
N ASP A 183 6.91 -3.71 19.48
CA ASP A 183 6.18 -3.18 20.63
C ASP A 183 5.99 -1.65 20.60
N LYS A 184 6.63 -0.98 19.66
CA LYS A 184 6.69 0.49 19.63
C LYS A 184 5.72 1.10 18.63
N VAL A 185 5.50 0.44 17.48
CA VAL A 185 4.78 1.04 16.34
C VAL A 185 3.79 0.05 15.75
N PHE A 186 2.59 0.52 15.51
CA PHE A 186 1.60 -0.15 14.68
C PHE A 186 1.13 0.76 13.55
N ARG A 187 0.42 0.22 12.58
CA ARG A 187 -0.06 0.99 11.43
C ARG A 187 -1.54 0.72 11.20
N VAL A 188 -2.28 1.76 10.86
CA VAL A 188 -3.67 1.66 10.43
C VAL A 188 -3.74 1.89 8.93
N GLY A 189 -4.18 0.88 8.18
CA GLY A 189 -4.34 0.93 6.72
C GLY A 189 -5.65 1.59 6.33
N HIS A 190 -5.64 2.35 5.22
CA HIS A 190 -6.80 3.06 4.69
C HIS A 190 -7.17 2.62 3.28
N ILE A 191 -6.44 1.66 2.71
CA ILE A 191 -6.63 1.12 1.35
C ILE A 191 -7.41 -0.19 1.36
N GLY A 192 -7.96 -0.54 0.20
CA GLY A 192 -8.74 -1.76 0.03
C GLY A 192 -10.24 -1.47 -0.02
N HIS A 193 -11.05 -2.43 0.41
CA HIS A 193 -12.51 -2.30 0.45
C HIS A 193 -12.95 -1.81 1.84
N LEU A 194 -12.58 -0.57 2.16
CA LEU A 194 -12.90 0.09 3.43
C LEU A 194 -13.85 1.27 3.22
N THR A 195 -14.52 1.67 4.30
CA THR A 195 -15.35 2.87 4.38
C THR A 195 -14.98 3.70 5.59
N VAL A 196 -15.52 4.92 5.72
CA VAL A 196 -15.29 5.78 6.89
C VAL A 196 -15.84 5.13 8.16
N GLU A 197 -16.93 4.36 8.06
CA GLU A 197 -17.55 3.64 9.19
C GLU A 197 -16.63 2.56 9.79
N ALA A 198 -15.65 2.07 9.01
CA ALA A 198 -14.63 1.17 9.55
C ALA A 198 -13.76 1.85 10.62
N ASN A 199 -13.51 3.16 10.49
CA ASN A 199 -12.84 3.94 11.53
C ASN A 199 -13.68 4.00 12.82
N ASP A 200 -15.02 4.10 12.72
CA ASP A 200 -15.90 4.14 13.89
C ASP A 200 -15.79 2.86 14.73
N ALA A 201 -15.65 1.70 14.08
CA ALA A 201 -15.45 0.44 14.79
C ALA A 201 -14.12 0.45 15.56
N LEU A 202 -13.06 0.91 14.96
CA LEU A 202 -11.75 1.01 15.60
C LEU A 202 -11.75 2.02 16.76
N PHE A 203 -12.37 3.18 16.58
CA PHE A 203 -12.44 4.18 17.64
C PHE A 203 -13.31 3.73 18.82
N ARG A 204 -14.41 3.03 18.58
CA ARG A 204 -15.19 2.40 19.68
C ARG A 204 -14.35 1.38 20.47
N ALA A 205 -13.51 0.61 19.80
CA ALA A 205 -12.60 -0.30 20.49
C ALA A 205 -11.55 0.48 21.31
N PHE A 206 -11.01 1.58 20.81
CA PHE A 206 -10.10 2.43 21.58
C PHE A 206 -10.79 3.06 22.80
N ASP A 207 -12.04 3.53 22.66
CA ASP A 207 -12.82 4.07 23.79
C ASP A 207 -13.01 3.04 24.90
N ASP A 208 -13.35 1.80 24.55
CA ASP A 208 -13.50 0.72 25.52
C ASP A 208 -12.16 0.34 26.18
N LEU A 209 -11.08 0.25 25.41
CA LEU A 209 -9.74 -0.03 25.92
C LEU A 209 -9.24 1.07 26.90
N MET A 210 -9.59 2.33 26.65
CA MET A 210 -9.32 3.43 27.57
C MET A 210 -10.15 3.31 28.85
N ALA A 211 -11.45 3.01 28.73
CA ALA A 211 -12.35 2.83 29.88
C ALA A 211 -11.89 1.67 30.80
N ARG A 212 -11.34 0.62 30.20
CA ARG A 212 -10.77 -0.54 30.92
C ARG A 212 -9.37 -0.30 31.46
N GLY A 213 -8.75 0.84 31.19
CA GLY A 213 -7.38 1.18 31.61
C GLY A 213 -6.28 0.35 30.92
N ILE A 214 -6.59 -0.30 29.79
CA ILE A 214 -5.63 -1.04 28.97
C ILE A 214 -4.85 -0.06 28.10
N LEU A 215 -5.54 0.90 27.49
CA LEU A 215 -4.94 2.00 26.76
C LEU A 215 -4.85 3.21 27.70
N LYS A 216 -3.62 3.54 28.14
CA LYS A 216 -3.34 4.61 29.11
C LYS A 216 -2.66 5.79 28.42
N ALA A 217 -2.96 7.02 28.92
CA ALA A 217 -2.28 8.23 28.51
C ALA A 217 -0.80 8.27 28.93
#